data_57c544cc5424c5f7818a7d31de6bfdd1
#
_entry.id   57c544cc5424c5f7818a7d31de6bfdd1
#
_cell.length_a   1.000
_cell.length_b   1.000
_cell.length_c   1.000
_cell.angle_alpha   90.00
_cell.angle_beta   90.00
_cell.angle_gamma   90.00
#
_symmetry.space_group_name_H-M   'P 1'
#
loop_
_entity.id
_entity.type
_entity.pdbx_description
1 polymer ?
#
loop_
_entity_poly.entity_id
_entity_poly.type
_entity_poly.pdbx_seq_one_letter_code
_entity_poly.pdbx_strand_id
1 'polypeptide(L)'
;MVITSLSNKMVLYACSLKEKKYRDKESKYLIEGEHLISMCDDIECIFTTNKNYINDKCNVYYVTDAIMKKISFVEAPQGIIAIVKKNKHEINYSLKRYLLCDGVSDPGNMGTIIRTALAFNVDMVILANGSVDIYNDKVIRGSQGAILKIPVVYANMVDVVNTLKENNVDVFASTLSNRSINLKEVKSVNRFALVVGNEGSGVSQIVQDLSTYNVKIAHSTSIDSLNVGVATSIMLYYFDSISE
;
A
#
# COMPACT_ATOMS: atom_id res chain seq x y z
N MET A 1 -18.42 -26.23 4.55
CA MET A 1 -17.98 -27.48 3.84
C MET A 1 -16.62 -27.90 4.37
N VAL A 2 -16.37 -29.21 4.55
CA VAL A 2 -15.05 -29.71 5.01
C VAL A 2 -14.22 -30.16 3.79
N ILE A 3 -12.96 -29.69 3.69
CA ILE A 3 -12.00 -30.05 2.64
C ILE A 3 -10.78 -30.70 3.29
N THR A 4 -10.44 -31.93 2.86
CA THR A 4 -9.29 -32.69 3.38
C THR A 4 -8.22 -32.97 2.31
N SER A 5 -8.56 -32.81 1.02
CA SER A 5 -7.64 -33.07 -0.08
C SER A 5 -6.84 -31.84 -0.48
N LEU A 6 -5.51 -31.98 -0.54
CA LEU A 6 -4.59 -30.95 -1.06
C LEU A 6 -4.78 -30.66 -2.56
N SER A 7 -5.44 -31.57 -3.31
CA SER A 7 -5.75 -31.41 -4.75
C SER A 7 -7.16 -30.87 -5.00
N ASN A 8 -7.90 -30.50 -3.95
CA ASN A 8 -9.22 -29.88 -4.11
C ASN A 8 -9.13 -28.61 -4.96
N LYS A 9 -10.09 -28.41 -5.87
CA LYS A 9 -10.10 -27.28 -6.81
C LYS A 9 -10.01 -25.91 -6.12
N MET A 10 -10.71 -25.73 -4.99
CA MET A 10 -10.68 -24.48 -4.24
C MET A 10 -9.32 -24.25 -3.55
N VAL A 11 -8.66 -25.29 -3.08
CA VAL A 11 -7.31 -25.22 -2.50
C VAL A 11 -6.30 -24.83 -3.59
N LEU A 12 -6.35 -25.47 -4.74
CA LEU A 12 -5.48 -25.13 -5.87
C LEU A 12 -5.71 -23.73 -6.38
N TYR A 13 -6.97 -23.31 -6.43
CA TYR A 13 -7.34 -21.93 -6.78
C TYR A 13 -6.77 -20.93 -5.79
N ALA A 14 -6.94 -21.12 -4.49
CA ALA A 14 -6.34 -20.25 -3.47
C ALA A 14 -4.80 -20.21 -3.61
N CYS A 15 -4.15 -21.36 -3.82
CA CYS A 15 -2.70 -21.43 -4.05
C CYS A 15 -2.26 -20.63 -5.28
N SER A 16 -3.05 -20.63 -6.37
CA SER A 16 -2.70 -19.87 -7.57
C SER A 16 -2.64 -18.35 -7.32
N LEU A 17 -3.47 -17.83 -6.42
CA LEU A 17 -3.48 -16.41 -6.05
C LEU A 17 -2.19 -15.94 -5.31
N LYS A 18 -1.29 -16.86 -4.96
CA LYS A 18 0.06 -16.49 -4.51
C LYS A 18 0.87 -15.80 -5.60
N GLU A 19 0.59 -16.07 -6.86
CA GLU A 19 1.28 -15.48 -8.01
C GLU A 19 0.52 -14.24 -8.54
N LYS A 20 1.26 -13.16 -8.81
CA LYS A 20 0.70 -11.90 -9.31
C LYS A 20 -0.17 -12.08 -10.55
N LYS A 21 0.28 -12.89 -11.53
CA LYS A 21 -0.45 -13.13 -12.79
C LYS A 21 -1.88 -13.64 -12.59
N TYR A 22 -2.09 -14.50 -11.57
CA TYR A 22 -3.43 -15.01 -11.25
C TYR A 22 -4.23 -14.00 -10.44
N ARG A 23 -3.60 -13.26 -9.53
CA ARG A 23 -4.27 -12.14 -8.84
C ARG A 23 -4.81 -11.10 -9.81
N ASP A 24 -4.04 -10.79 -10.85
CA ASP A 24 -4.45 -9.81 -11.87
C ASP A 24 -5.56 -10.36 -12.76
N LYS A 25 -5.42 -11.61 -13.22
CA LYS A 25 -6.44 -12.29 -14.04
C LYS A 25 -7.79 -12.40 -13.35
N GLU A 26 -7.78 -12.83 -12.09
CA GLU A 26 -8.98 -13.10 -11.30
C GLU A 26 -9.51 -11.85 -10.57
N SER A 27 -8.73 -10.76 -10.57
CA SER A 27 -8.98 -9.55 -9.75
C SER A 27 -9.22 -9.88 -8.27
N LYS A 28 -8.42 -10.82 -7.71
CA LYS A 28 -8.55 -11.31 -6.33
C LYS A 28 -7.18 -11.52 -5.70
N TYR A 29 -7.16 -11.57 -4.38
CA TYR A 29 -5.95 -11.81 -3.60
C TYR A 29 -6.29 -12.52 -2.28
N LEU A 30 -5.26 -12.92 -1.52
CA LEU A 30 -5.41 -13.56 -0.22
C LEU A 30 -5.08 -12.59 0.90
N ILE A 31 -5.87 -12.65 1.96
CA ILE A 31 -5.53 -12.06 3.27
C ILE A 31 -5.52 -13.14 4.33
N GLU A 32 -4.62 -13.04 5.31
CA GLU A 32 -4.47 -14.01 6.40
C GLU A 32 -4.59 -13.33 7.76
N GLY A 33 -5.34 -13.96 8.66
CA GLY A 33 -5.55 -13.53 10.03
C GLY A 33 -6.89 -12.87 10.29
N GLU A 34 -7.45 -13.14 11.48
CA GLU A 34 -8.78 -12.65 11.89
C GLU A 34 -8.88 -11.12 11.84
N HIS A 35 -7.81 -10.42 12.23
CA HIS A 35 -7.79 -8.97 12.23
C HIS A 35 -8.04 -8.39 10.83
N LEU A 36 -7.30 -8.85 9.81
CA LEU A 36 -7.49 -8.37 8.44
C LEU A 36 -8.86 -8.76 7.87
N ILE A 37 -9.30 -9.98 8.17
CA ILE A 37 -10.60 -10.49 7.72
C ILE A 37 -11.74 -9.67 8.32
N SER A 38 -11.66 -9.29 9.59
CA SER A 38 -12.67 -8.47 10.25
C SER A 38 -12.79 -7.04 9.69
N MET A 39 -11.75 -6.55 9.02
CA MET A 39 -11.70 -5.23 8.41
C MET A 39 -12.15 -5.21 6.93
N CYS A 40 -12.43 -6.39 6.35
CA CYS A 40 -12.69 -6.53 4.92
C CYS A 40 -14.16 -6.86 4.64
N ASP A 41 -14.78 -6.10 3.74
CA ASP A 41 -16.19 -6.31 3.35
C ASP A 41 -16.34 -7.18 2.09
N ASP A 42 -15.34 -7.20 1.19
CA ASP A 42 -15.41 -7.85 -0.12
C ASP A 42 -14.85 -9.28 -0.12
N ILE A 43 -15.19 -10.07 0.91
CA ILE A 43 -14.74 -11.46 1.05
C ILE A 43 -15.56 -12.38 0.17
N GLU A 44 -14.90 -13.17 -0.68
CA GLU A 44 -15.54 -14.20 -1.50
C GLU A 44 -15.74 -15.50 -0.73
N CYS A 45 -14.71 -15.95 -0.03
CA CYS A 45 -14.76 -17.15 0.83
C CYS A 45 -13.63 -17.15 1.85
N ILE A 46 -13.81 -17.96 2.88
CA ILE A 46 -12.86 -18.13 3.98
C ILE A 46 -12.45 -19.59 4.08
N PHE A 47 -11.17 -19.85 4.29
CA PHE A 47 -10.60 -21.13 4.70
C PHE A 47 -10.18 -21.02 6.16
N THR A 48 -10.61 -21.97 7.01
CA THR A 48 -10.23 -21.97 8.43
C THR A 48 -10.03 -23.38 8.98
N THR A 49 -9.13 -23.50 9.95
CA THR A 49 -8.95 -24.72 10.74
C THR A 49 -9.87 -24.75 11.96
N ASN A 50 -10.45 -23.62 12.34
CA ASN A 50 -11.40 -23.51 13.45
C ASN A 50 -12.80 -23.96 13.00
N LYS A 51 -13.20 -25.15 13.45
CA LYS A 51 -14.52 -25.75 13.11
C LYS A 51 -15.73 -24.99 13.68
N ASN A 52 -15.50 -24.11 14.65
CA ASN A 52 -16.55 -23.29 15.27
C ASN A 52 -16.66 -21.89 14.63
N TYR A 53 -15.80 -21.56 13.67
CA TYR A 53 -15.85 -20.27 12.97
C TYR A 53 -17.09 -20.21 12.07
N ILE A 54 -17.88 -19.18 12.20
CA ILE A 54 -19.08 -18.94 11.40
C ILE A 54 -18.98 -17.57 10.73
N ASN A 55 -19.38 -17.52 9.48
CA ASN A 55 -19.55 -16.26 8.74
C ASN A 55 -20.79 -16.38 7.85
N ASP A 56 -21.75 -15.51 8.04
CA ASP A 56 -23.06 -15.54 7.33
C ASP A 56 -22.99 -14.81 5.97
N LYS A 57 -21.91 -14.07 5.71
CA LYS A 57 -21.77 -13.25 4.50
C LYS A 57 -21.10 -13.98 3.34
N CYS A 58 -20.33 -15.03 3.61
CA CYS A 58 -19.60 -15.76 2.58
C CYS A 58 -19.45 -17.26 2.90
N ASN A 59 -19.01 -18.04 1.90
CA ASN A 59 -18.75 -19.46 2.09
C ASN A 59 -17.56 -19.72 3.00
N VAL A 60 -17.72 -20.59 3.99
CA VAL A 60 -16.65 -21.04 4.88
C VAL A 60 -16.25 -22.48 4.54
N TYR A 61 -14.97 -22.70 4.27
CA TYR A 61 -14.35 -23.99 4.04
C TYR A 61 -13.50 -24.37 5.25
N TYR A 62 -13.90 -25.41 5.95
CA TYR A 62 -13.10 -25.97 7.06
C TYR A 62 -12.02 -26.88 6.47
N VAL A 63 -10.77 -26.56 6.77
CA VAL A 63 -9.61 -27.22 6.17
C VAL A 63 -8.70 -27.84 7.23
N THR A 64 -7.84 -28.78 6.82
CA THR A 64 -6.79 -29.34 7.67
C THR A 64 -5.61 -28.37 7.79
N ASP A 65 -4.78 -28.54 8.84
CA ASP A 65 -3.54 -27.77 9.01
C ASP A 65 -2.59 -27.92 7.82
N ALA A 66 -2.55 -29.08 7.18
CA ALA A 66 -1.75 -29.30 5.98
C ALA A 66 -2.21 -28.44 4.80
N ILE A 67 -3.53 -28.27 4.63
CA ILE A 67 -4.10 -27.39 3.60
C ILE A 67 -3.85 -25.92 3.98
N MET A 68 -4.06 -25.55 5.22
CA MET A 68 -3.80 -24.19 5.72
C MET A 68 -2.34 -23.81 5.46
N LYS A 69 -1.40 -24.66 5.81
CA LYS A 69 0.03 -24.47 5.53
C LYS A 69 0.35 -24.34 4.04
N LYS A 70 -0.37 -25.07 3.18
CA LYS A 70 -0.20 -24.99 1.72
C LYS A 70 -0.67 -23.65 1.16
N ILE A 71 -1.78 -23.10 1.64
CA ILE A 71 -2.37 -21.84 1.19
C ILE A 71 -1.64 -20.63 1.79
N SER A 72 -1.21 -20.71 3.05
CA SER A 72 -0.53 -19.62 3.77
C SER A 72 0.78 -19.21 3.12
N PHE A 73 1.14 -17.93 3.33
CA PHE A 73 2.43 -17.36 2.96
C PHE A 73 3.49 -17.48 4.06
N VAL A 74 3.09 -17.86 5.28
CA VAL A 74 3.97 -17.94 6.44
C VAL A 74 4.13 -19.38 6.93
N GLU A 75 5.25 -19.66 7.59
CA GLU A 75 5.55 -21.00 8.11
C GLU A 75 4.61 -21.41 9.26
N ALA A 76 4.20 -20.43 10.07
CA ALA A 76 3.24 -20.60 11.16
C ALA A 76 1.92 -19.88 10.83
N PRO A 77 0.98 -20.55 10.11
CA PRO A 77 -0.29 -19.96 9.72
C PRO A 77 -1.15 -19.55 10.90
N GLN A 78 -1.92 -18.46 10.73
CA GLN A 78 -2.87 -17.99 11.74
C GLN A 78 -4.19 -18.79 11.79
N GLY A 79 -4.31 -19.85 10.98
CA GLY A 79 -5.46 -20.75 10.96
C GLY A 79 -6.69 -20.21 10.23
N ILE A 80 -6.60 -19.03 9.62
CA ILE A 80 -7.69 -18.45 8.83
C ILE A 80 -7.14 -17.60 7.67
N ILE A 81 -7.66 -17.84 6.45
CA ILE A 81 -7.29 -17.13 5.22
C ILE A 81 -8.57 -16.85 4.43
N ALA A 82 -8.67 -15.65 3.85
CA ALA A 82 -9.77 -15.29 2.97
C ALA A 82 -9.30 -14.98 1.55
N ILE A 83 -10.14 -15.29 0.56
CA ILE A 83 -10.05 -14.76 -0.80
C ILE A 83 -10.88 -13.48 -0.84
N VAL A 84 -10.26 -12.40 -1.30
CA VAL A 84 -10.84 -11.06 -1.35
C VAL A 84 -10.79 -10.51 -2.76
N LYS A 85 -11.81 -9.77 -3.17
CA LYS A 85 -11.83 -9.07 -4.46
C LYS A 85 -10.96 -7.81 -4.40
N LYS A 86 -10.28 -7.50 -5.50
CA LYS A 86 -9.54 -6.24 -5.63
C LYS A 86 -10.52 -5.09 -5.82
N ASN A 87 -10.37 -4.04 -5.03
CA ASN A 87 -11.10 -2.80 -5.25
C ASN A 87 -10.48 -2.05 -6.43
N LYS A 88 -11.33 -1.46 -7.27
CA LYS A 88 -10.92 -0.56 -8.33
C LYS A 88 -11.20 0.86 -7.88
N HIS A 89 -10.16 1.67 -7.88
CA HIS A 89 -10.27 3.10 -7.58
C HIS A 89 -9.85 3.90 -8.82
N GLU A 90 -10.48 5.04 -9.00
CA GLU A 90 -10.07 6.07 -9.95
C GLU A 90 -9.44 7.23 -9.20
N ILE A 91 -8.56 7.99 -9.88
CA ILE A 91 -7.92 9.14 -9.24
C ILE A 91 -8.95 10.25 -9.10
N ASN A 92 -9.18 10.67 -7.87
CA ASN A 92 -10.01 11.84 -7.58
C ASN A 92 -9.09 13.05 -7.30
N TYR A 93 -9.01 13.94 -8.24
CA TYR A 93 -8.17 15.15 -8.16
C TYR A 93 -8.76 16.29 -7.31
N SER A 94 -9.95 16.13 -6.74
CA SER A 94 -10.58 17.10 -5.84
C SER A 94 -10.20 16.93 -4.37
N LEU A 95 -9.51 15.85 -4.02
CA LEU A 95 -9.06 15.57 -2.66
C LEU A 95 -7.98 16.55 -2.20
N LYS A 96 -7.66 16.54 -0.90
CA LYS A 96 -6.70 17.48 -0.31
C LYS A 96 -5.29 16.93 -0.19
N ARG A 97 -5.13 15.64 0.16
CA ARG A 97 -3.85 15.06 0.59
C ARG A 97 -3.53 13.80 -0.20
N TYR A 98 -2.44 13.84 -0.95
CA TYR A 98 -1.99 12.74 -1.78
C TYR A 98 -0.59 12.27 -1.37
N LEU A 99 -0.36 10.98 -1.46
CA LEU A 99 0.98 10.40 -1.39
C LEU A 99 1.30 9.72 -2.73
N LEU A 100 2.37 10.16 -3.37
CA LEU A 100 2.84 9.64 -4.64
C LEU A 100 4.09 8.80 -4.40
N CYS A 101 4.11 7.56 -4.89
CA CYS A 101 5.24 6.64 -4.76
C CYS A 101 5.88 6.43 -6.13
N ASP A 102 7.00 7.11 -6.39
CA ASP A 102 7.72 7.06 -7.65
C ASP A 102 8.74 5.90 -7.65
N GLY A 103 8.24 4.70 -7.92
CA GLY A 103 9.07 3.50 -8.09
C GLY A 103 9.50 2.79 -6.81
N VAL A 104 8.80 2.97 -5.70
CA VAL A 104 9.05 2.19 -4.47
C VAL A 104 8.91 0.70 -4.76
N SER A 105 9.97 -0.07 -4.49
CA SER A 105 10.11 -1.46 -4.92
C SER A 105 10.10 -2.48 -3.77
N ASP A 106 10.51 -2.09 -2.55
CA ASP A 106 10.48 -2.99 -1.40
C ASP A 106 9.08 -3.11 -0.81
N PRO A 107 8.55 -4.34 -0.67
CA PRO A 107 7.20 -4.56 -0.16
C PRO A 107 7.04 -4.20 1.33
N GLY A 108 8.10 -4.26 2.13
CA GLY A 108 8.07 -3.86 3.54
C GLY A 108 7.94 -2.34 3.69
N ASN A 109 8.70 -1.59 2.88
CA ASN A 109 8.59 -0.13 2.82
C ASN A 109 7.19 0.27 2.34
N MET A 110 6.68 -0.33 1.27
CA MET A 110 5.35 -0.01 0.75
C MET A 110 4.25 -0.26 1.80
N GLY A 111 4.31 -1.37 2.53
CA GLY A 111 3.36 -1.64 3.62
C GLY A 111 3.41 -0.55 4.70
N THR A 112 4.61 -0.14 5.13
CA THR A 112 4.83 0.94 6.09
C THR A 112 4.29 2.27 5.56
N ILE A 113 4.56 2.60 4.30
CA ILE A 113 4.12 3.81 3.63
C ILE A 113 2.59 3.90 3.60
N ILE A 114 1.90 2.84 3.17
CA ILE A 114 0.42 2.81 3.11
C ILE A 114 -0.18 2.94 4.52
N ARG A 115 0.40 2.26 5.52
CA ARG A 115 -0.03 2.38 6.91
C ARG A 115 0.13 3.79 7.45
N THR A 116 1.26 4.42 7.16
CA THR A 116 1.56 5.79 7.58
C THR A 116 0.64 6.80 6.86
N ALA A 117 0.38 6.59 5.57
CA ALA A 117 -0.54 7.42 4.80
C ALA A 117 -1.93 7.48 5.45
N LEU A 118 -2.48 6.32 5.81
CA LEU A 118 -3.76 6.26 6.52
C LEU A 118 -3.70 6.94 7.90
N ALA A 119 -2.60 6.76 8.65
CA ALA A 119 -2.43 7.30 9.98
C ALA A 119 -2.38 8.84 10.00
N PHE A 120 -1.89 9.47 8.92
CA PHE A 120 -1.78 10.93 8.77
C PHE A 120 -2.76 11.49 7.75
N ASN A 121 -3.94 10.88 7.65
CA ASN A 121 -5.09 11.41 6.91
C ASN A 121 -4.80 11.70 5.43
N VAL A 122 -3.95 10.92 4.78
CA VAL A 122 -3.79 10.94 3.32
C VAL A 122 -5.08 10.38 2.71
N ASP A 123 -5.64 11.10 1.75
CA ASP A 123 -6.89 10.72 1.11
C ASP A 123 -6.69 9.64 0.03
N MET A 124 -5.52 9.64 -0.63
CA MET A 124 -5.21 8.71 -1.72
C MET A 124 -3.72 8.47 -1.88
N VAL A 125 -3.35 7.22 -2.15
CA VAL A 125 -1.98 6.83 -2.52
C VAL A 125 -1.92 6.51 -4.01
N ILE A 126 -0.97 7.10 -4.73
CA ILE A 126 -0.78 6.88 -6.17
C ILE A 126 0.63 6.34 -6.41
N LEU A 127 0.73 5.22 -7.08
CA LEU A 127 2.00 4.56 -7.37
C LEU A 127 2.37 4.70 -8.85
N ALA A 128 3.62 4.95 -9.12
CA ALA A 128 4.16 4.84 -10.49
C ALA A 128 3.98 3.42 -11.01
N ASN A 129 3.70 3.30 -12.31
CA ASN A 129 3.72 2.01 -13.00
C ASN A 129 5.10 1.35 -12.81
N GLY A 130 5.11 0.07 -12.43
CA GLY A 130 6.35 -0.65 -12.13
C GLY A 130 6.74 -0.66 -10.64
N SER A 131 6.05 0.07 -9.77
CA SER A 131 6.17 -0.08 -8.32
C SER A 131 5.77 -1.49 -7.87
N VAL A 132 6.13 -1.84 -6.62
CA VAL A 132 5.78 -3.14 -6.03
C VAL A 132 4.27 -3.42 -6.08
N ASP A 133 3.91 -4.68 -6.26
CA ASP A 133 2.51 -5.11 -6.22
C ASP A 133 1.93 -4.94 -4.81
N ILE A 134 0.94 -4.06 -4.68
CA ILE A 134 0.27 -3.78 -3.40
C ILE A 134 -0.49 -4.98 -2.83
N TYR A 135 -0.85 -5.95 -3.67
CA TYR A 135 -1.48 -7.21 -3.24
C TYR A 135 -0.46 -8.32 -2.96
N ASN A 136 0.84 -8.00 -2.88
CA ASN A 136 1.85 -8.88 -2.32
C ASN A 136 1.57 -9.08 -0.82
N ASP A 137 1.74 -10.32 -0.32
CA ASP A 137 1.46 -10.67 1.08
C ASP A 137 2.25 -9.82 2.10
N LYS A 138 3.50 -9.47 1.77
CA LYS A 138 4.33 -8.62 2.65
C LYS A 138 3.79 -7.20 2.73
N VAL A 139 3.27 -6.64 1.62
CA VAL A 139 2.62 -5.30 1.62
C VAL A 139 1.34 -5.34 2.46
N ILE A 140 0.48 -6.34 2.22
CA ILE A 140 -0.78 -6.51 2.95
C ILE A 140 -0.52 -6.60 4.45
N ARG A 141 0.39 -7.49 4.87
CA ARG A 141 0.74 -7.65 6.29
C ARG A 141 1.39 -6.40 6.87
N GLY A 142 2.33 -5.78 6.13
CA GLY A 142 3.01 -4.55 6.56
C GLY A 142 2.06 -3.37 6.73
N SER A 143 1.01 -3.29 5.92
CA SER A 143 0.01 -2.22 5.99
C SER A 143 -0.95 -2.35 7.19
N GLN A 144 -0.99 -3.51 7.86
CA GLN A 144 -1.88 -3.77 9.00
C GLN A 144 -3.36 -3.40 8.74
N GLY A 145 -3.82 -3.69 7.51
CA GLY A 145 -5.19 -3.41 7.07
C GLY A 145 -5.42 -2.01 6.49
N ALA A 146 -4.43 -1.12 6.52
CA ALA A 146 -4.59 0.22 5.92
C ALA A 146 -4.92 0.16 4.42
N ILE A 147 -4.38 -0.82 3.71
CA ILE A 147 -4.67 -1.04 2.28
C ILE A 147 -6.14 -1.33 1.97
N LEU A 148 -6.92 -1.79 2.95
CA LEU A 148 -8.35 -2.04 2.82
C LEU A 148 -9.19 -0.75 2.98
N LYS A 149 -8.58 0.34 3.47
CA LYS A 149 -9.28 1.57 3.87
C LYS A 149 -8.92 2.80 3.05
N ILE A 150 -7.68 2.86 2.53
CA ILE A 150 -7.23 3.99 1.72
C ILE A 150 -7.21 3.60 0.23
N PRO A 151 -7.74 4.44 -0.68
CA PRO A 151 -7.63 4.21 -2.11
C PRO A 151 -6.17 4.18 -2.55
N VAL A 152 -5.78 3.11 -3.27
CA VAL A 152 -4.45 2.96 -3.86
C VAL A 152 -4.58 2.66 -5.34
N VAL A 153 -3.92 3.45 -6.21
CA VAL A 153 -4.00 3.32 -7.66
C VAL A 153 -2.62 3.36 -8.30
N TYR A 154 -2.49 2.78 -9.50
CA TYR A 154 -1.28 2.89 -10.34
C TYR A 154 -1.54 3.87 -11.47
N ALA A 155 -0.59 4.76 -11.74
CA ALA A 155 -0.71 5.74 -12.82
C ALA A 155 0.65 6.18 -13.38
N ASN A 156 0.62 6.92 -14.48
CA ASN A 156 1.78 7.64 -14.97
C ASN A 156 2.04 8.84 -14.07
N MET A 157 3.22 8.91 -13.47
CA MET A 157 3.54 9.91 -12.45
C MET A 157 3.62 11.33 -13.02
N VAL A 158 4.08 11.48 -14.27
CA VAL A 158 4.16 12.78 -14.98
C VAL A 158 2.75 13.36 -15.18
N ASP A 159 1.82 12.53 -15.66
CA ASP A 159 0.44 12.95 -15.90
C ASP A 159 -0.25 13.34 -14.58
N VAL A 160 -0.02 12.54 -13.53
CA VAL A 160 -0.58 12.80 -12.20
C VAL A 160 -0.08 14.12 -11.64
N VAL A 161 1.24 14.36 -11.67
CA VAL A 161 1.84 15.59 -11.12
C VAL A 161 1.31 16.83 -11.87
N ASN A 162 1.25 16.78 -13.20
CA ASN A 162 0.72 17.90 -13.99
C ASN A 162 -0.74 18.17 -13.64
N THR A 163 -1.59 17.14 -13.61
CA THR A 163 -3.02 17.29 -13.31
C THR A 163 -3.26 17.79 -11.87
N LEU A 164 -2.47 17.33 -10.90
CA LEU A 164 -2.55 17.83 -9.53
C LEU A 164 -2.23 19.34 -9.45
N LYS A 165 -1.18 19.79 -10.14
CA LYS A 165 -0.81 21.21 -10.19
C LYS A 165 -1.89 22.07 -10.86
N GLU A 166 -2.48 21.59 -11.97
CA GLU A 166 -3.62 22.24 -12.63
C GLU A 166 -4.84 22.38 -11.70
N ASN A 167 -4.97 21.47 -10.74
CA ASN A 167 -6.01 21.50 -9.71
C ASN A 167 -5.59 22.22 -8.42
N ASN A 168 -4.54 23.05 -8.45
CA ASN A 168 -4.01 23.80 -7.32
C ASN A 168 -3.62 22.94 -6.11
N VAL A 169 -2.96 21.81 -6.37
CA VAL A 169 -2.32 20.97 -5.36
C VAL A 169 -0.82 21.24 -5.41
N ASP A 170 -0.23 21.64 -4.30
CA ASP A 170 1.22 21.79 -4.19
C ASP A 170 1.91 20.43 -4.15
N VAL A 171 2.84 20.20 -5.06
CA VAL A 171 3.58 18.94 -5.16
C VAL A 171 4.96 19.07 -4.54
N PHE A 172 5.24 18.27 -3.52
CA PHE A 172 6.49 18.26 -2.76
C PHE A 172 7.27 16.98 -3.04
N ALA A 173 8.38 17.05 -3.76
CA ALA A 173 9.26 15.88 -3.99
C ALA A 173 10.30 15.75 -2.89
N SER A 174 10.33 14.57 -2.24
CA SER A 174 11.34 14.22 -1.25
C SER A 174 12.68 13.93 -1.93
N THR A 175 13.64 14.87 -1.84
CA THR A 175 14.93 14.73 -2.52
C THR A 175 16.06 15.24 -1.62
N LEU A 176 17.30 14.80 -1.92
CA LEU A 176 18.51 15.24 -1.23
C LEU A 176 19.34 16.23 -2.06
N SER A 177 18.72 16.86 -3.08
CA SER A 177 19.43 17.81 -3.94
C SER A 177 19.80 19.10 -3.20
N ASN A 178 20.82 19.80 -3.69
CA ASN A 178 21.21 21.09 -3.15
C ASN A 178 20.13 22.18 -3.36
N ARG A 179 19.17 21.95 -4.25
CA ARG A 179 18.02 22.83 -4.49
C ARG A 179 16.86 22.58 -3.54
N SER A 180 16.94 21.52 -2.72
CA SER A 180 15.87 21.18 -1.79
C SER A 180 15.85 22.11 -0.60
N ILE A 181 14.69 22.68 -0.31
CA ILE A 181 14.44 23.42 0.92
C ILE A 181 14.31 22.47 2.11
N ASN A 182 14.58 22.95 3.31
CA ASN A 182 14.36 22.14 4.50
C ASN A 182 12.85 21.97 4.74
N LEU A 183 12.43 20.77 5.11
CA LEU A 183 11.02 20.50 5.44
C LEU A 183 10.43 21.53 6.42
N LYS A 184 11.21 21.95 7.42
CA LYS A 184 10.82 22.95 8.44
C LYS A 184 10.59 24.36 7.88
N GLU A 185 10.99 24.65 6.66
CA GLU A 185 10.76 25.93 6.00
C GLU A 185 9.37 26.03 5.36
N VAL A 186 8.71 24.89 5.12
CA VAL A 186 7.31 24.84 4.69
C VAL A 186 6.42 25.23 5.88
N LYS A 187 5.68 26.34 5.79
CA LYS A 187 4.96 26.90 6.96
C LYS A 187 3.49 26.50 7.03
N SER A 188 2.84 26.37 5.90
CA SER A 188 1.46 25.89 5.82
C SER A 188 1.21 25.21 4.49
N VAL A 189 0.26 24.31 4.46
CA VAL A 189 -0.24 23.66 3.25
C VAL A 189 -1.74 23.48 3.36
N ASN A 190 -2.47 23.72 2.27
CA ASN A 190 -3.91 23.47 2.22
C ASN A 190 -4.20 22.17 1.48
N ARG A 191 -3.69 22.07 0.25
CA ARG A 191 -3.77 20.86 -0.57
C ARG A 191 -2.37 20.46 -1.01
N PHE A 192 -1.97 19.23 -0.75
CA PHE A 192 -0.61 18.79 -1.07
C PHE A 192 -0.55 17.39 -1.64
N ALA A 193 0.49 17.14 -2.41
CA ALA A 193 0.95 15.81 -2.80
C ALA A 193 2.42 15.64 -2.38
N LEU A 194 2.70 14.69 -1.50
CA LEU A 194 4.07 14.29 -1.17
C LEU A 194 4.52 13.21 -2.13
N VAL A 195 5.66 13.41 -2.80
CA VAL A 195 6.30 12.40 -3.66
C VAL A 195 7.48 11.79 -2.94
N VAL A 196 7.49 10.47 -2.83
CA VAL A 196 8.60 9.69 -2.31
C VAL A 196 9.11 8.74 -3.39
N GLY A 197 10.40 8.52 -3.45
CA GLY A 197 11.03 7.79 -4.55
C GLY A 197 11.48 6.38 -4.19
N ASN A 198 12.13 5.75 -5.17
CA ASN A 198 12.77 4.45 -5.05
C ASN A 198 13.89 4.48 -4.00
N GLU A 199 14.13 3.34 -3.35
CA GLU A 199 15.11 3.20 -2.26
C GLU A 199 16.56 3.49 -2.69
N GLY A 200 16.89 3.22 -3.95
CA GLY A 200 18.25 3.41 -4.49
C GLY A 200 18.40 4.71 -5.28
N SER A 201 17.43 5.01 -6.16
CA SER A 201 17.52 6.15 -7.09
C SER A 201 16.78 7.42 -6.63
N GLY A 202 15.97 7.32 -5.57
CA GLY A 202 15.14 8.43 -5.12
C GLY A 202 13.97 8.73 -6.07
N VAL A 203 13.48 9.95 -6.01
CA VAL A 203 12.47 10.48 -6.95
C VAL A 203 13.12 10.74 -8.30
N SER A 204 12.46 10.33 -9.39
CA SER A 204 12.98 10.53 -10.74
C SER A 204 13.17 12.02 -11.09
N GLN A 205 14.20 12.36 -11.87
CA GLN A 205 14.54 13.73 -12.19
C GLN A 205 13.37 14.49 -12.83
N ILE A 206 12.63 13.83 -13.73
CA ILE A 206 11.47 14.43 -14.37
C ILE A 206 10.38 14.82 -13.37
N VAL A 207 10.14 14.00 -12.37
CA VAL A 207 9.14 14.29 -11.31
C VAL A 207 9.66 15.40 -10.39
N GLN A 208 10.96 15.41 -10.07
CA GLN A 208 11.56 16.52 -9.31
C GLN A 208 11.43 17.86 -10.03
N ASP A 209 11.65 17.89 -11.35
CA ASP A 209 11.58 19.14 -12.15
C ASP A 209 10.14 19.63 -12.33
N LEU A 210 9.16 18.74 -12.33
CA LEU A 210 7.73 19.07 -12.41
C LEU A 210 7.13 19.47 -11.06
N SER A 211 7.73 19.07 -9.94
CA SER A 211 7.21 19.33 -8.60
C SER A 211 7.23 20.83 -8.28
N THR A 212 6.28 21.29 -7.44
CA THR A 212 6.22 22.68 -6.97
C THR A 212 7.43 22.99 -6.09
N TYR A 213 7.80 22.04 -5.23
CA TYR A 213 8.92 22.14 -4.30
C TYR A 213 9.70 20.83 -4.20
N ASN A 214 11.02 20.94 -4.09
CA ASN A 214 11.89 19.85 -3.66
C ASN A 214 12.19 20.06 -2.18
N VAL A 215 11.90 19.06 -1.33
CA VAL A 215 12.03 19.16 0.13
C VAL A 215 12.94 18.07 0.68
N LYS A 216 13.67 18.38 1.75
CA LYS A 216 14.52 17.42 2.45
C LYS A 216 14.32 17.45 3.96
N ILE A 217 14.49 16.29 4.59
CA ILE A 217 14.64 16.17 6.02
C ILE A 217 16.12 16.46 6.34
N ALA A 218 16.39 17.46 7.16
CA ALA A 218 17.74 17.68 7.66
C ALA A 218 18.10 16.55 8.63
N HIS A 219 19.18 15.84 8.33
CA HIS A 219 19.74 14.77 9.16
C HIS A 219 21.26 14.86 9.23
N SER A 220 21.90 14.05 10.06
CA SER A 220 23.35 13.98 10.17
C SER A 220 23.98 13.59 8.84
N THR A 221 25.13 14.20 8.51
CA THR A 221 25.94 13.85 7.35
C THR A 221 26.68 12.50 7.49
N SER A 222 26.54 11.85 8.63
CA SER A 222 27.13 10.52 8.88
C SER A 222 26.39 9.38 8.15
N ILE A 223 25.23 9.67 7.57
CA ILE A 223 24.45 8.74 6.74
C ILE A 223 24.00 9.44 5.46
N ASP A 224 23.92 8.69 4.36
CA ASP A 224 23.59 9.26 3.04
C ASP A 224 22.08 9.56 2.94
N SER A 225 21.23 8.72 3.51
CA SER A 225 19.76 8.86 3.41
C SER A 225 19.04 8.15 4.55
N LEU A 226 17.77 8.47 4.71
CA LEU A 226 16.83 7.74 5.56
C LEU A 226 16.12 6.65 4.75
N ASN A 227 15.70 5.57 5.41
CA ASN A 227 14.76 4.62 4.82
C ASN A 227 13.51 5.36 4.33
N VAL A 228 13.01 4.99 3.14
CA VAL A 228 11.89 5.70 2.49
C VAL A 228 10.62 5.69 3.33
N GLY A 229 10.29 4.59 4.01
CA GLY A 229 9.14 4.50 4.90
C GLY A 229 9.28 5.43 6.12
N VAL A 230 10.49 5.52 6.68
CA VAL A 230 10.80 6.44 7.79
C VAL A 230 10.72 7.90 7.33
N ALA A 231 11.34 8.23 6.20
CA ALA A 231 11.27 9.57 5.62
C ALA A 231 9.82 10.00 5.34
N THR A 232 9.03 9.10 4.75
CA THR A 232 7.59 9.31 4.51
C THR A 232 6.85 9.60 5.81
N SER A 233 7.13 8.85 6.86
CA SER A 233 6.47 9.02 8.16
C SER A 233 6.76 10.38 8.78
N ILE A 234 8.02 10.82 8.74
CA ILE A 234 8.43 12.14 9.26
C ILE A 234 7.78 13.27 8.46
N MET A 235 7.79 13.16 7.13
CA MET A 235 7.22 14.18 6.26
C MET A 235 5.70 14.29 6.41
N LEU A 236 4.99 13.16 6.41
CA LEU A 236 3.53 13.16 6.57
C LEU A 236 3.10 13.68 7.94
N TYR A 237 3.80 13.29 9.03
CA TYR A 237 3.57 13.85 10.36
C TYR A 237 3.74 15.39 10.35
N TYR A 238 4.79 15.88 9.69
CA TYR A 238 5.03 17.32 9.59
C TYR A 238 3.92 18.02 8.79
N PHE A 239 3.59 17.49 7.60
CA PHE A 239 2.53 18.07 6.76
C PHE A 239 1.17 18.04 7.44
N ASP A 240 0.83 16.96 8.16
CA ASP A 240 -0.42 16.90 8.94
C ASP A 240 -0.47 17.98 10.01
N SER A 241 0.66 18.29 10.68
CA SER A 241 0.75 19.30 11.74
C SER A 241 0.64 20.74 11.25
N ILE A 242 0.91 21.01 9.96
CA ILE A 242 0.85 22.35 9.34
C ILE A 242 -0.29 22.50 8.33
N SER A 243 -1.14 21.47 8.19
CA SER A 243 -2.32 21.51 7.32
C SER A 243 -3.48 22.23 7.99
N GLU A 244 -4.21 23.03 7.21
CA GLU A 244 -5.43 23.73 7.60
C GLU A 244 -6.70 22.94 7.25
#